data_3e1cee2d15d400b54e938b6ce7a2a865
#
_entry.id   3e1cee2d15d400b54e938b6ce7a2a865
#
_cell.length_a   1.000
_cell.length_b   1.000
_cell.length_c   1.000
_cell.angle_alpha   90.00
_cell.angle_beta   90.00
_cell.angle_gamma   90.00
#
_symmetry.space_group_name_H-M   'P 1'
#
loop_
_entity.id
_entity.type
_entity.pdbx_description
1 polymer ?
#
loop_
_entity_poly.entity_id
_entity_poly.type
_entity_poly.pdbx_seq_one_letter_code
_entity_poly.pdbx_strand_id
1 'polypeptide(L)'
;LLRELQGELNMGMLFITHNLSIVRKLAHRVAVMQNGRCVEQNNAATLFASPTHPYTQKLLNSEPSGDPVPLPEPASTLLDVEQLQVAFPIRKGILKRIVDHNVVVKNISFTLRAGETLGLVGESGSGKSTTGLALLRLINSQGSIVFDGQPLQNLNRRQLLPIRHRIQVVFQDPNSSLNPRLNVLQIIEEGLRVHQPTLSVAQREQQVIAVMHEVGLDPETRHRYPAEFSGGQRQRIAIARALILKPSLIILDEPTSSLDKTVQAQILTLLKSLQQKHQLAYLFISHDLHVVRALCHQVIVLRQGEVVEQGPCARVFAAPQQEYTRQLLALS
;
A
#
# COMPACT_ATOMS: atom_id res chain seq x y z
N LEU A 1 -0.71 3.44 -28.67
CA LEU A 1 -0.93 2.06 -29.14
C LEU A 1 -2.42 1.70 -29.30
N LEU A 2 -3.27 1.69 -28.20
CA LEU A 2 -4.69 1.27 -28.33
C LEU A 2 -5.49 2.18 -29.29
N ARG A 3 -5.27 3.51 -29.26
CA ARG A 3 -5.90 4.45 -30.21
C ARG A 3 -5.42 4.25 -31.65
N GLU A 4 -4.15 3.99 -31.84
CA GLU A 4 -3.55 3.72 -33.14
C GLU A 4 -4.16 2.45 -33.74
N LEU A 5 -4.18 1.35 -32.96
CA LEU A 5 -4.81 0.10 -33.38
C LEU A 5 -6.30 0.26 -33.69
N GLN A 6 -7.03 1.04 -32.90
CA GLN A 6 -8.43 1.31 -33.16
C GLN A 6 -8.63 2.05 -34.48
N GLY A 7 -7.78 3.04 -34.76
CA GLY A 7 -7.82 3.78 -36.03
C GLY A 7 -7.42 2.94 -37.24
N GLU A 8 -6.34 2.17 -37.13
CA GLU A 8 -5.82 1.31 -38.19
C GLU A 8 -6.78 0.16 -38.55
N LEU A 9 -7.37 -0.47 -37.54
CA LEU A 9 -8.24 -1.65 -37.73
C LEU A 9 -9.72 -1.28 -37.81
N ASN A 10 -10.09 -0.01 -37.68
CA ASN A 10 -11.46 0.50 -37.66
C ASN A 10 -12.38 -0.32 -36.73
N MET A 11 -11.89 -0.68 -35.55
CA MET A 11 -12.56 -1.58 -34.61
C MET A 11 -13.32 -0.83 -33.52
N GLY A 12 -14.48 -1.39 -33.12
CA GLY A 12 -15.15 -0.98 -31.89
C GLY A 12 -14.40 -1.53 -30.67
N MET A 13 -14.21 -0.71 -29.62
CA MET A 13 -13.54 -1.13 -28.40
C MET A 13 -14.47 -0.96 -27.20
N LEU A 14 -14.69 -2.03 -26.43
CA LEU A 14 -15.31 -1.98 -25.12
C LEU A 14 -14.20 -2.08 -24.05
N PHE A 15 -14.04 -1.01 -23.26
CA PHE A 15 -13.00 -0.92 -22.24
C PHE A 15 -13.64 -0.89 -20.84
N ILE A 16 -13.35 -1.90 -20.01
CA ILE A 16 -13.85 -2.00 -18.64
C ILE A 16 -12.71 -1.66 -17.68
N THR A 17 -12.89 -0.61 -16.90
CA THR A 17 -11.87 -0.11 -15.98
C THR A 17 -12.49 0.74 -14.87
N HIS A 18 -11.80 0.84 -13.75
CA HIS A 18 -12.07 1.81 -12.70
C HIS A 18 -11.17 3.06 -12.78
N ASN A 19 -10.23 3.10 -13.73
CA ASN A 19 -9.33 4.24 -13.91
C ASN A 19 -9.96 5.32 -14.78
N LEU A 20 -10.48 6.37 -14.13
CA LEU A 20 -11.17 7.48 -14.77
C LEU A 20 -10.26 8.30 -15.68
N SER A 21 -8.96 8.42 -15.38
CA SER A 21 -8.00 9.13 -16.22
C SER A 21 -7.83 8.45 -17.58
N ILE A 22 -7.80 7.11 -17.62
CA ILE A 22 -7.77 6.34 -18.88
C ILE A 22 -9.09 6.52 -19.65
N VAL A 23 -10.24 6.44 -18.95
CA VAL A 23 -11.56 6.63 -19.56
C VAL A 23 -11.65 8.01 -20.20
N ARG A 24 -11.24 9.06 -19.49
CA ARG A 24 -11.22 10.46 -19.99
C ARG A 24 -10.38 10.62 -21.27
N LYS A 25 -9.24 9.91 -21.33
CA LYS A 25 -8.30 9.97 -22.47
C LYS A 25 -8.75 9.15 -23.69
N LEU A 26 -9.43 8.00 -23.49
CA LEU A 26 -9.69 7.01 -24.55
C LEU A 26 -11.16 6.92 -24.97
N ALA A 27 -12.11 7.06 -24.05
CA ALA A 27 -13.51 6.74 -24.31
C ALA A 27 -14.25 7.86 -25.04
N HIS A 28 -15.07 7.50 -26.05
CA HIS A 28 -16.02 8.40 -26.69
C HIS A 28 -17.33 8.47 -25.87
N ARG A 29 -17.77 7.32 -25.36
CA ARG A 29 -18.97 7.18 -24.51
C ARG A 29 -18.61 6.43 -23.25
N VAL A 30 -19.27 6.75 -22.15
CA VAL A 30 -19.08 6.14 -20.85
C VAL A 30 -20.41 5.65 -20.30
N ALA A 31 -20.42 4.42 -19.80
CA ALA A 31 -21.53 3.86 -19.00
C ALA A 31 -21.01 3.60 -17.59
N VAL A 32 -21.61 4.24 -16.60
CA VAL A 32 -21.30 4.07 -15.18
C VAL A 32 -22.15 2.94 -14.61
N MET A 33 -21.50 1.93 -14.03
CA MET A 33 -22.16 0.76 -13.46
C MET A 33 -22.13 0.79 -11.94
N GLN A 34 -23.27 0.47 -11.30
CA GLN A 34 -23.39 0.27 -9.86
C GLN A 34 -24.32 -0.90 -9.57
N ASN A 35 -23.92 -1.85 -8.73
CA ASN A 35 -24.71 -3.01 -8.33
C ASN A 35 -25.33 -3.77 -9.52
N GLY A 36 -24.56 -3.97 -10.59
CA GLY A 36 -25.00 -4.68 -11.80
C GLY A 36 -25.92 -3.87 -12.72
N ARG A 37 -26.20 -2.59 -12.42
CA ARG A 37 -27.06 -1.71 -13.23
C ARG A 37 -26.25 -0.54 -13.80
N CYS A 38 -26.57 -0.16 -15.05
CA CYS A 38 -26.08 1.09 -15.61
C CYS A 38 -26.87 2.25 -15.01
N VAL A 39 -26.20 3.08 -14.20
CA VAL A 39 -26.84 4.20 -13.47
C VAL A 39 -26.77 5.51 -14.24
N GLU A 40 -25.77 5.68 -15.12
CA GLU A 40 -25.62 6.85 -15.98
C GLU A 40 -24.86 6.46 -17.24
N GLN A 41 -25.26 7.02 -18.39
CA GLN A 41 -24.58 6.82 -19.65
C GLN A 41 -24.60 8.13 -20.45
N ASN A 42 -23.42 8.58 -20.94
CA ASN A 42 -23.34 9.78 -21.74
C ASN A 42 -22.04 9.77 -22.59
N ASN A 43 -21.87 10.79 -23.44
CA ASN A 43 -20.58 11.10 -24.02
C ASN A 43 -19.58 11.42 -22.93
N ALA A 44 -18.32 11.00 -23.09
CA ALA A 44 -17.28 11.17 -22.06
C ALA A 44 -17.17 12.64 -21.63
N ALA A 45 -17.08 13.59 -22.58
CA ALA A 45 -16.97 15.01 -22.27
C ALA A 45 -18.13 15.52 -21.38
N THR A 46 -19.37 15.15 -21.69
CA THR A 46 -20.56 15.57 -20.93
C THR A 46 -20.58 14.92 -19.55
N LEU A 47 -20.31 13.62 -19.46
CA LEU A 47 -20.35 12.90 -18.18
C LEU A 47 -19.30 13.43 -17.20
N PHE A 48 -18.10 13.77 -17.69
CA PHE A 48 -17.04 14.33 -16.83
C PHE A 48 -17.27 15.81 -16.47
N ALA A 49 -17.97 16.59 -17.32
CA ALA A 49 -18.27 17.99 -17.04
C ALA A 49 -19.49 18.21 -16.15
N SER A 50 -20.52 17.39 -16.33
CA SER A 50 -21.82 17.58 -15.69
C SER A 50 -22.47 16.22 -15.35
N PRO A 51 -21.91 15.46 -14.39
CA PRO A 51 -22.49 14.20 -13.97
C PRO A 51 -23.84 14.46 -13.28
N THR A 52 -24.86 13.69 -13.65
CA THR A 52 -26.23 13.86 -13.14
C THR A 52 -26.55 12.89 -12.00
N HIS A 53 -26.03 11.66 -12.08
CA HIS A 53 -26.34 10.64 -11.07
C HIS A 53 -25.45 10.83 -9.81
N PRO A 54 -26.02 10.76 -8.57
CA PRO A 54 -25.26 10.96 -7.33
C PRO A 54 -24.05 10.03 -7.19
N TYR A 55 -24.16 8.79 -7.65
CA TYR A 55 -23.06 7.84 -7.64
C TYR A 55 -21.92 8.28 -8.58
N THR A 56 -22.23 8.77 -9.78
CA THR A 56 -21.22 9.29 -10.73
C THR A 56 -20.52 10.51 -10.15
N GLN A 57 -21.27 11.43 -9.53
CA GLN A 57 -20.69 12.59 -8.83
C GLN A 57 -19.75 12.14 -7.71
N LYS A 58 -20.19 11.19 -6.88
CA LYS A 58 -19.36 10.62 -5.82
C LYS A 58 -18.11 9.96 -6.38
N LEU A 59 -18.22 9.18 -7.47
CA LEU A 59 -17.10 8.48 -8.12
C LEU A 59 -16.08 9.49 -8.67
N LEU A 60 -16.52 10.56 -9.34
CA LEU A 60 -15.66 11.58 -9.90
C LEU A 60 -14.98 12.46 -8.82
N ASN A 61 -15.67 12.68 -7.70
CA ASN A 61 -15.15 13.44 -6.56
C ASN A 61 -14.37 12.59 -5.56
N SER A 62 -14.23 11.28 -5.81
CA SER A 62 -13.51 10.35 -4.94
C SER A 62 -12.02 10.28 -5.22
N GLU A 63 -11.46 11.26 -5.94
CA GLU A 63 -10.01 11.35 -6.07
C GLU A 63 -9.38 11.62 -4.69
N PRO A 64 -8.32 10.86 -4.33
CA PRO A 64 -7.61 11.10 -3.10
C PRO A 64 -7.12 12.55 -3.04
N SER A 65 -7.59 13.29 -2.05
CA SER A 65 -7.29 14.72 -1.90
C SER A 65 -6.87 15.06 -0.47
N GLY A 66 -6.31 16.26 -0.30
CA GLY A 66 -5.85 16.78 0.99
C GLY A 66 -4.39 16.46 1.28
N ASP A 67 -3.89 17.05 2.36
CA ASP A 67 -2.50 16.97 2.77
C ASP A 67 -2.23 15.79 3.72
N PRO A 68 -0.97 15.36 3.86
CA PRO A 68 -0.55 14.42 4.89
C PRO A 68 -0.90 14.92 6.31
N VAL A 69 -1.03 13.99 7.25
CA VAL A 69 -1.23 14.32 8.67
C VAL A 69 -0.02 15.10 9.17
N PRO A 70 -0.18 16.25 9.86
CA PRO A 70 0.97 17.00 10.40
C PRO A 70 1.88 16.12 11.26
N LEU A 71 3.20 16.28 11.08
CA LEU A 71 4.18 15.54 11.86
C LEU A 71 4.20 16.04 13.31
N PRO A 72 4.34 15.16 14.30
CA PRO A 72 4.61 15.56 15.67
C PRO A 72 5.97 16.29 15.76
N GLU A 73 6.08 17.33 16.56
CA GLU A 73 7.34 18.02 16.80
C GLU A 73 7.75 17.87 18.28
N PRO A 74 8.98 17.39 18.56
CA PRO A 74 9.99 16.86 17.64
C PRO A 74 9.71 15.41 17.21
N ALA A 75 9.85 15.09 15.93
CA ALA A 75 9.75 13.73 15.42
C ALA A 75 11.14 13.04 15.44
N SER A 76 11.29 11.99 16.24
CA SER A 76 12.51 11.19 16.28
C SER A 76 12.65 10.28 15.06
N THR A 77 13.89 9.94 14.67
CA THR A 77 14.16 8.93 13.64
C THR A 77 13.73 7.56 14.16
N LEU A 78 12.80 6.92 13.46
CA LEU A 78 12.29 5.59 13.78
C LEU A 78 12.99 4.49 12.97
N LEU A 79 13.25 4.74 11.69
CA LEU A 79 13.94 3.82 10.79
C LEU A 79 15.02 4.57 10.04
N ASP A 80 16.23 4.00 10.05
CA ASP A 80 17.37 4.48 9.28
C ASP A 80 17.92 3.35 8.43
N VAL A 81 18.04 3.59 7.13
CA VAL A 81 18.44 2.62 6.12
C VAL A 81 19.58 3.19 5.31
N GLU A 82 20.72 2.49 5.32
CA GLU A 82 21.91 2.89 4.59
C GLU A 82 22.38 1.79 3.65
N GLN A 83 22.55 2.16 2.37
CA GLN A 83 23.11 1.30 1.32
C GLN A 83 22.42 -0.08 1.23
N LEU A 84 21.10 -0.11 1.38
CA LEU A 84 20.32 -1.34 1.30
C LEU A 84 20.46 -1.96 -0.08
N GLN A 85 20.93 -3.21 -0.12
CA GLN A 85 21.05 -4.00 -1.33
C GLN A 85 20.38 -5.36 -1.14
N VAL A 86 19.62 -5.79 -2.16
CA VAL A 86 18.99 -7.11 -2.21
C VAL A 86 19.35 -7.78 -3.52
N ALA A 87 19.93 -8.97 -3.42
CA ALA A 87 20.32 -9.80 -4.56
C ALA A 87 19.77 -11.21 -4.39
N PHE A 88 19.19 -11.77 -5.44
CA PHE A 88 18.71 -13.14 -5.49
C PHE A 88 19.66 -14.02 -6.29
N PRO A 89 20.07 -15.19 -5.75
CA PRO A 89 20.99 -16.08 -6.45
C PRO A 89 20.30 -16.72 -7.67
N ILE A 90 20.95 -16.62 -8.84
CA ILE A 90 20.57 -17.32 -10.06
C ILE A 90 21.22 -18.70 -10.03
N ARG A 91 20.41 -19.76 -9.98
CA ARG A 91 20.87 -21.15 -9.92
C ARG A 91 20.67 -21.82 -11.26
N LYS A 92 21.69 -22.53 -11.78
CA LYS A 92 21.62 -23.30 -13.02
C LYS A 92 22.08 -24.75 -12.82
N GLY A 93 21.61 -25.61 -13.73
CA GLY A 93 21.97 -27.03 -13.79
C GLY A 93 21.24 -27.89 -12.74
N ILE A 94 21.41 -29.22 -12.86
CA ILE A 94 20.77 -30.24 -11.99
C ILE A 94 21.19 -30.06 -10.53
N LEU A 95 22.42 -29.64 -10.28
CA LEU A 95 22.98 -29.40 -8.94
C LEU A 95 22.62 -28.02 -8.37
N LYS A 96 21.78 -27.22 -9.06
CA LYS A 96 21.33 -25.88 -8.61
C LYS A 96 22.49 -24.98 -8.14
N ARG A 97 23.65 -25.03 -8.81
CA ARG A 97 24.81 -24.18 -8.47
C ARG A 97 24.48 -22.71 -8.74
N ILE A 98 24.90 -21.84 -7.81
CA ILE A 98 24.78 -20.39 -7.99
C ILE A 98 25.79 -19.98 -9.07
N VAL A 99 25.29 -19.38 -10.15
CA VAL A 99 26.10 -18.93 -11.29
C VAL A 99 26.17 -17.42 -11.38
N ASP A 100 25.19 -16.71 -10.78
CA ASP A 100 25.09 -15.27 -10.82
C ASP A 100 24.10 -14.76 -9.74
N HIS A 101 23.99 -13.44 -9.58
CA HIS A 101 23.05 -12.79 -8.68
C HIS A 101 22.23 -11.73 -9.42
N ASN A 102 20.92 -11.80 -9.33
CA ASN A 102 20.03 -10.74 -9.81
C ASN A 102 19.88 -9.69 -8.70
N VAL A 103 20.50 -8.52 -8.86
CA VAL A 103 20.40 -7.40 -7.90
C VAL A 103 19.13 -6.62 -8.17
N VAL A 104 18.14 -6.76 -7.28
CA VAL A 104 16.81 -6.14 -7.39
C VAL A 104 16.75 -4.80 -6.68
N VAL A 105 17.47 -4.62 -5.56
CA VAL A 105 17.59 -3.36 -4.82
C VAL A 105 19.08 -2.98 -4.76
N LYS A 106 19.40 -1.75 -5.14
CA LYS A 106 20.77 -1.29 -5.35
C LYS A 106 21.05 -0.04 -4.51
N ASN A 107 21.73 -0.21 -3.38
CA ASN A 107 22.26 0.87 -2.54
C ASN A 107 21.24 1.97 -2.15
N ILE A 108 20.03 1.58 -1.72
CA ILE A 108 18.99 2.52 -1.30
C ILE A 108 19.28 3.02 0.11
N SER A 109 19.23 4.34 0.31
CA SER A 109 19.40 4.96 1.63
C SER A 109 18.27 5.95 1.88
N PHE A 110 17.66 5.89 3.08
CA PHE A 110 16.61 6.80 3.51
C PHE A 110 16.38 6.72 5.03
N THR A 111 15.75 7.74 5.57
CA THR A 111 15.28 7.77 6.96
C THR A 111 13.77 7.92 7.00
N LEU A 112 13.14 7.43 8.07
CA LEU A 112 11.72 7.59 8.35
C LEU A 112 11.54 7.97 9.82
N ARG A 113 10.81 9.04 10.07
CA ARG A 113 10.56 9.55 11.42
C ARG A 113 9.27 8.96 12.01
N ALA A 114 9.14 9.01 13.34
CA ALA A 114 7.90 8.65 14.01
C ALA A 114 6.73 9.53 13.50
N GLY A 115 5.59 8.92 13.22
CA GLY A 115 4.42 9.61 12.67
C GLY A 115 4.53 10.02 11.19
N GLU A 116 5.66 9.78 10.53
CA GLU A 116 5.87 10.13 9.12
C GLU A 116 5.34 9.06 8.16
N THR A 117 4.88 9.49 6.98
CA THR A 117 4.63 8.60 5.84
C THR A 117 5.66 8.85 4.76
N LEU A 118 6.44 7.81 4.43
CA LEU A 118 7.37 7.79 3.31
C LEU A 118 6.75 6.99 2.16
N GLY A 119 6.54 7.63 1.01
CA GLY A 119 6.08 7.00 -0.21
C GLY A 119 7.22 6.35 -0.98
N LEU A 120 7.03 5.11 -1.43
CA LEU A 120 7.97 4.40 -2.31
C LEU A 120 7.25 4.12 -3.63
N VAL A 121 7.62 4.84 -4.69
CA VAL A 121 6.93 4.82 -5.99
C VAL A 121 7.85 4.36 -7.11
N GLY A 122 7.27 3.94 -8.22
CA GLY A 122 7.98 3.46 -9.42
C GLY A 122 7.19 2.37 -10.15
N GLU A 123 7.65 1.97 -11.32
CA GLU A 123 7.03 0.93 -12.14
C GLU A 123 7.01 -0.44 -11.43
N SER A 124 6.17 -1.35 -11.93
CA SER A 124 6.19 -2.75 -11.47
C SER A 124 7.59 -3.35 -11.70
N GLY A 125 8.09 -4.10 -10.71
CA GLY A 125 9.43 -4.68 -10.76
C GLY A 125 10.57 -3.72 -10.41
N SER A 126 10.31 -2.47 -10.00
CA SER A 126 11.38 -1.53 -9.61
C SER A 126 12.04 -1.81 -8.24
N GLY A 127 11.59 -2.83 -7.50
CA GLY A 127 12.18 -3.23 -6.21
C GLY A 127 11.42 -2.78 -4.97
N LYS A 128 10.25 -2.12 -5.09
CA LYS A 128 9.47 -1.56 -3.95
C LYS A 128 9.10 -2.61 -2.90
N SER A 129 8.35 -3.64 -3.28
CA SER A 129 7.93 -4.72 -2.36
C SER A 129 9.13 -5.48 -1.80
N THR A 130 10.17 -5.67 -2.62
CA THR A 130 11.45 -6.29 -2.19
C THR A 130 12.11 -5.46 -1.09
N THR A 131 12.11 -4.13 -1.21
CA THR A 131 12.59 -3.22 -0.16
C THR A 131 11.78 -3.42 1.14
N GLY A 132 10.46 -3.44 1.08
CA GLY A 132 9.60 -3.72 2.23
C GLY A 132 9.90 -5.06 2.92
N LEU A 133 10.07 -6.13 2.14
CA LEU A 133 10.42 -7.45 2.67
C LEU A 133 11.81 -7.49 3.32
N ALA A 134 12.78 -6.74 2.78
CA ALA A 134 14.11 -6.62 3.36
C ALA A 134 14.10 -5.91 4.73
N LEU A 135 13.31 -4.85 4.87
CA LEU A 135 13.12 -4.13 6.15
C LEU A 135 12.52 -5.02 7.24
N LEU A 136 11.59 -5.91 6.86
CA LEU A 136 11.00 -6.92 7.76
C LEU A 136 11.95 -8.09 8.08
N ARG A 137 13.14 -8.11 7.48
CA ARG A 137 14.08 -9.24 7.57
C ARG A 137 13.42 -10.57 7.20
N LEU A 138 12.52 -10.53 6.19
CA LEU A 138 11.91 -11.72 5.58
C LEU A 138 12.77 -12.28 4.45
N ILE A 139 13.62 -11.44 3.87
CA ILE A 139 14.63 -11.81 2.87
C ILE A 139 16.01 -11.27 3.29
N ASN A 140 17.06 -11.89 2.77
CA ASN A 140 18.44 -11.46 3.03
C ASN A 140 18.72 -10.14 2.29
N SER A 141 19.43 -9.25 2.97
CA SER A 141 19.89 -7.97 2.42
C SER A 141 21.26 -7.61 2.96
N GLN A 142 21.98 -6.78 2.23
CA GLN A 142 23.20 -6.10 2.64
C GLN A 142 22.89 -4.63 2.97
N GLY A 143 23.81 -3.92 3.60
CA GLY A 143 23.62 -2.55 4.05
C GLY A 143 23.18 -2.49 5.52
N SER A 144 22.87 -1.29 6.01
CA SER A 144 22.46 -1.04 7.39
C SER A 144 20.95 -0.80 7.46
N ILE A 145 20.29 -1.43 8.43
CA ILE A 145 18.89 -1.17 8.81
C ILE A 145 18.88 -1.00 10.33
N VAL A 146 18.59 0.21 10.78
CA VAL A 146 18.48 0.54 12.20
C VAL A 146 17.03 0.93 12.47
N PHE A 147 16.36 0.22 13.39
CA PHE A 147 14.99 0.51 13.80
C PHE A 147 14.98 0.91 15.28
N ASP A 148 14.52 2.13 15.55
CA ASP A 148 14.48 2.72 16.89
C ASP A 148 15.82 2.58 17.64
N GLY A 149 16.91 2.94 16.95
CA GLY A 149 18.28 2.84 17.45
C GLY A 149 18.88 1.42 17.47
N GLN A 150 18.12 0.38 17.11
CA GLN A 150 18.58 -1.00 17.13
C GLN A 150 18.96 -1.49 15.72
N PRO A 151 20.23 -1.91 15.47
CA PRO A 151 20.63 -2.54 14.21
C PRO A 151 19.97 -3.92 14.02
N LEU A 152 19.43 -4.19 12.81
CA LEU A 152 18.69 -5.42 12.52
C LEU A 152 19.50 -6.49 11.80
N GLN A 153 20.65 -6.18 11.21
CA GLN A 153 21.37 -7.06 10.27
C GLN A 153 21.79 -8.41 10.87
N ASN A 154 22.30 -8.38 12.09
CA ASN A 154 22.90 -9.55 12.74
C ASN A 154 21.96 -10.26 13.71
N LEU A 155 20.67 -9.84 13.75
CA LEU A 155 19.71 -10.43 14.66
C LEU A 155 19.23 -11.78 14.14
N ASN A 156 19.24 -12.78 15.01
CA ASN A 156 18.62 -14.08 14.74
C ASN A 156 17.09 -14.02 14.87
N ARG A 157 16.41 -15.10 14.48
CA ARG A 157 14.94 -15.16 14.47
C ARG A 157 14.30 -14.85 15.85
N ARG A 158 14.93 -15.27 16.95
CA ARG A 158 14.42 -15.02 18.31
C ARG A 158 14.57 -13.55 18.70
N GLN A 159 15.69 -12.95 18.34
CA GLN A 159 15.96 -11.52 18.59
C GLN A 159 15.09 -10.60 17.71
N LEU A 160 14.71 -11.03 16.52
CA LEU A 160 13.78 -10.29 15.65
C LEU A 160 12.32 -10.34 16.13
N LEU A 161 11.93 -11.29 16.96
CA LEU A 161 10.53 -11.45 17.38
C LEU A 161 9.96 -10.20 18.06
N PRO A 162 10.59 -9.57 19.07
CA PRO A 162 10.08 -8.34 19.68
C PRO A 162 10.05 -7.15 18.71
N ILE A 163 10.93 -7.14 17.68
CA ILE A 163 10.94 -6.08 16.67
C ILE A 163 9.79 -6.27 15.69
N ARG A 164 9.50 -7.50 15.28
CA ARG A 164 8.37 -7.82 14.40
C ARG A 164 7.02 -7.44 14.99
N HIS A 165 6.88 -7.44 16.29
CA HIS A 165 5.71 -6.88 16.97
C HIS A 165 5.54 -5.39 16.66
N ARG A 166 6.62 -4.63 16.55
CA ARG A 166 6.63 -3.18 16.35
C ARG A 166 6.64 -2.76 14.87
N ILE A 167 7.03 -3.67 13.96
CA ILE A 167 7.00 -3.45 12.51
C ILE A 167 6.02 -4.45 11.90
N GLN A 168 4.92 -3.96 11.35
CA GLN A 168 3.89 -4.78 10.74
C GLN A 168 3.77 -4.52 9.25
N VAL A 169 3.11 -5.43 8.53
CA VAL A 169 2.91 -5.31 7.08
C VAL A 169 1.45 -5.59 6.70
N VAL A 170 0.97 -4.79 5.76
CA VAL A 170 -0.27 -5.03 5.01
C VAL A 170 0.13 -5.29 3.56
N PHE A 171 -0.10 -6.52 3.09
CA PHE A 171 0.27 -6.94 1.74
C PHE A 171 -0.74 -6.46 0.69
N GLN A 172 -0.30 -6.42 -0.56
CA GLN A 172 -1.02 -5.92 -1.73
C GLN A 172 -2.40 -6.58 -1.95
N ASP A 173 -2.48 -7.90 -1.82
CA ASP A 173 -3.73 -8.64 -2.02
C ASP A 173 -4.24 -9.21 -0.70
N PRO A 174 -5.34 -8.66 -0.15
CA PRO A 174 -5.95 -9.21 1.05
C PRO A 174 -6.50 -10.63 0.85
N ASN A 175 -6.86 -11.04 -0.38
CA ASN A 175 -7.35 -12.39 -0.64
C ASN A 175 -6.27 -13.45 -0.43
N SER A 176 -5.05 -13.16 -0.86
CA SER A 176 -3.90 -14.08 -0.68
C SER A 176 -3.27 -13.98 0.71
N SER A 177 -3.41 -12.84 1.39
CA SER A 177 -2.79 -12.59 2.70
C SER A 177 -3.64 -13.03 3.90
N LEU A 178 -4.95 -13.18 3.74
CA LEU A 178 -5.86 -13.68 4.77
C LEU A 178 -6.08 -15.18 4.58
N ASN A 179 -5.84 -15.98 5.62
CA ASN A 179 -6.09 -17.41 5.54
C ASN A 179 -7.62 -17.68 5.42
N PRO A 180 -8.11 -18.24 4.28
CA PRO A 180 -9.54 -18.42 4.06
C PRO A 180 -10.21 -19.47 4.96
N ARG A 181 -9.40 -20.25 5.69
CA ARG A 181 -9.88 -21.28 6.63
C ARG A 181 -10.06 -20.77 8.06
N LEU A 182 -9.64 -19.55 8.34
CA LEU A 182 -9.78 -18.89 9.63
C LEU A 182 -10.88 -17.84 9.56
N ASN A 183 -11.64 -17.68 10.65
CA ASN A 183 -12.57 -16.58 10.78
C ASN A 183 -11.84 -15.28 11.14
N VAL A 184 -12.53 -14.14 11.07
CA VAL A 184 -11.94 -12.81 11.29
C VAL A 184 -11.33 -12.68 12.68
N LEU A 185 -11.98 -13.20 13.72
CA LEU A 185 -11.43 -13.23 15.10
C LEU A 185 -10.07 -13.92 15.11
N GLN A 186 -9.99 -15.13 14.55
CA GLN A 186 -8.75 -15.92 14.52
C GLN A 186 -7.64 -15.24 13.73
N ILE A 187 -7.99 -14.60 12.60
CA ILE A 187 -7.01 -13.88 11.76
C ILE A 187 -6.42 -12.68 12.51
N ILE A 188 -7.27 -11.89 13.18
CA ILE A 188 -6.82 -10.69 13.87
C ILE A 188 -6.05 -11.04 15.15
N GLU A 189 -6.52 -12.03 15.93
CA GLU A 189 -5.86 -12.44 17.19
C GLU A 189 -4.53 -13.17 17.00
N GLU A 190 -4.20 -13.65 15.78
CA GLU A 190 -3.02 -14.49 15.52
C GLU A 190 -1.73 -13.86 16.07
N GLY A 191 -1.54 -12.56 15.83
CA GLY A 191 -0.42 -11.82 16.37
C GLY A 191 -0.37 -11.80 17.91
N LEU A 192 -1.51 -11.65 18.57
CA LEU A 192 -1.58 -11.66 20.03
C LEU A 192 -1.19 -13.02 20.61
N ARG A 193 -1.58 -14.11 19.95
CA ARG A 193 -1.22 -15.47 20.39
C ARG A 193 0.28 -15.71 20.39
N VAL A 194 1.00 -15.08 19.44
CA VAL A 194 2.46 -15.21 19.33
C VAL A 194 3.18 -14.26 20.28
N HIS A 195 2.75 -13.00 20.36
CA HIS A 195 3.49 -11.94 21.07
C HIS A 195 3.01 -11.71 22.50
N GLN A 196 1.77 -12.11 22.83
CA GLN A 196 1.16 -11.94 24.15
C GLN A 196 0.47 -13.26 24.60
N PRO A 197 1.22 -14.38 24.72
CA PRO A 197 0.65 -15.71 24.97
C PRO A 197 -0.04 -15.84 26.35
N THR A 198 0.19 -14.91 27.26
CA THR A 198 -0.42 -14.89 28.60
C THR A 198 -1.85 -14.37 28.61
N LEU A 199 -2.30 -13.73 27.52
CA LEU A 199 -3.67 -13.24 27.42
C LEU A 199 -4.67 -14.40 27.37
N SER A 200 -5.74 -14.33 28.18
CA SER A 200 -6.87 -15.25 28.08
C SER A 200 -7.62 -15.11 26.76
N VAL A 201 -8.43 -16.09 26.40
CA VAL A 201 -9.26 -16.03 25.18
C VAL A 201 -10.18 -14.81 25.22
N ALA A 202 -10.83 -14.55 26.35
CA ALA A 202 -11.73 -13.42 26.53
C ALA A 202 -11.01 -12.07 26.35
N GLN A 203 -9.78 -11.94 26.88
CA GLN A 203 -8.99 -10.72 26.72
C GLN A 203 -8.57 -10.48 25.27
N ARG A 204 -8.17 -11.54 24.53
CA ARG A 204 -7.86 -11.42 23.10
C ARG A 204 -9.09 -11.01 22.30
N GLU A 205 -10.25 -11.65 22.56
CA GLU A 205 -11.50 -11.31 21.87
C GLU A 205 -11.92 -9.86 22.11
N GLN A 206 -11.78 -9.35 23.34
CA GLN A 206 -12.04 -7.93 23.64
C GLN A 206 -11.14 -6.99 22.84
N GLN A 207 -9.84 -7.32 22.69
CA GLN A 207 -8.92 -6.53 21.89
C GLN A 207 -9.29 -6.60 20.39
N VAL A 208 -9.72 -7.76 19.88
CA VAL A 208 -10.21 -7.90 18.50
C VAL A 208 -11.46 -7.05 18.27
N ILE A 209 -12.44 -7.09 19.17
CA ILE A 209 -13.63 -6.25 19.09
C ILE A 209 -13.25 -4.77 19.03
N ALA A 210 -12.34 -4.32 19.90
CA ALA A 210 -11.89 -2.94 19.93
C ALA A 210 -11.22 -2.50 18.62
N VAL A 211 -10.31 -3.32 18.07
CA VAL A 211 -9.64 -2.98 16.81
C VAL A 211 -10.58 -3.07 15.60
N MET A 212 -11.58 -3.98 15.62
CA MET A 212 -12.60 -4.04 14.57
C MET A 212 -13.43 -2.75 14.51
N HIS A 213 -13.88 -2.25 15.67
CA HIS A 213 -14.52 -0.93 15.74
C HIS A 213 -13.62 0.17 15.18
N GLU A 214 -12.35 0.15 15.51
CA GLU A 214 -11.39 1.18 15.11
C GLU A 214 -11.17 1.23 13.60
N VAL A 215 -11.17 0.07 12.93
CA VAL A 215 -11.08 0.02 11.46
C VAL A 215 -12.45 0.13 10.77
N GLY A 216 -13.54 0.35 11.52
CA GLY A 216 -14.89 0.50 10.98
C GLY A 216 -15.50 -0.82 10.45
N LEU A 217 -15.21 -1.93 11.13
CA LEU A 217 -15.87 -3.23 10.93
C LEU A 217 -16.88 -3.47 12.06
N ASP A 218 -17.99 -4.12 11.74
CA ASP A 218 -18.95 -4.58 12.72
C ASP A 218 -18.40 -5.79 13.49
N PRO A 219 -18.19 -5.71 14.82
CA PRO A 219 -17.67 -6.80 15.62
C PRO A 219 -18.55 -8.04 15.65
N GLU A 220 -19.85 -7.93 15.38
CA GLU A 220 -20.73 -9.10 15.30
C GLU A 220 -20.38 -10.00 14.12
N THR A 221 -19.62 -9.49 13.16
CA THR A 221 -19.14 -10.27 12.01
C THR A 221 -17.83 -11.04 12.28
N ARG A 222 -17.25 -10.97 13.49
CA ARG A 222 -15.95 -11.56 13.83
C ARG A 222 -15.84 -13.09 13.62
N HIS A 223 -16.97 -13.79 13.63
CA HIS A 223 -17.01 -15.23 13.40
C HIS A 223 -17.19 -15.63 11.93
N ARG A 224 -17.37 -14.64 11.02
CA ARG A 224 -17.46 -14.87 9.58
C ARG A 224 -16.08 -15.11 8.96
N TYR A 225 -16.08 -15.70 7.78
CA TYR A 225 -14.88 -16.00 7.00
C TYR A 225 -14.58 -14.90 5.99
N PRO A 226 -13.30 -14.71 5.57
CA PRO A 226 -12.91 -13.66 4.62
C PRO A 226 -13.74 -13.63 3.34
N ALA A 227 -14.18 -14.79 2.83
CA ALA A 227 -14.98 -14.87 1.59
C ALA A 227 -16.32 -14.15 1.67
N GLU A 228 -16.84 -13.93 2.88
CA GLU A 228 -18.15 -13.28 3.13
C GLU A 228 -18.06 -11.74 3.14
N PHE A 229 -16.86 -11.17 2.97
CA PHE A 229 -16.61 -9.75 3.04
C PHE A 229 -16.27 -9.16 1.66
N SER A 230 -16.61 -7.88 1.47
CA SER A 230 -16.18 -7.12 0.29
C SER A 230 -14.66 -6.89 0.29
N GLY A 231 -14.08 -6.53 -0.87
CA GLY A 231 -12.65 -6.21 -0.97
C GLY A 231 -12.18 -5.15 0.03
N GLY A 232 -12.94 -4.07 0.18
CA GLY A 232 -12.63 -3.03 1.15
C GLY A 232 -12.74 -3.49 2.62
N GLN A 233 -13.68 -4.36 2.93
CA GLN A 233 -13.79 -4.96 4.27
C GLN A 233 -12.63 -5.92 4.54
N ARG A 234 -12.21 -6.74 3.57
CA ARG A 234 -11.01 -7.59 3.69
C ARG A 234 -9.75 -6.76 3.92
N GLN A 235 -9.63 -5.62 3.25
CA GLN A 235 -8.53 -4.70 3.49
C GLN A 235 -8.54 -4.15 4.92
N ARG A 236 -9.71 -3.79 5.46
CA ARG A 236 -9.85 -3.39 6.87
C ARG A 236 -9.48 -4.51 7.84
N ILE A 237 -9.79 -5.77 7.54
CA ILE A 237 -9.35 -6.94 8.32
C ILE A 237 -7.82 -7.05 8.31
N ALA A 238 -7.18 -6.88 7.14
CA ALA A 238 -5.71 -6.92 7.04
C ALA A 238 -5.05 -5.77 7.83
N ILE A 239 -5.64 -4.57 7.81
CA ILE A 239 -5.19 -3.43 8.61
C ILE A 239 -5.40 -3.73 10.11
N ALA A 240 -6.55 -4.27 10.53
CA ALA A 240 -6.83 -4.63 11.92
C ALA A 240 -5.83 -5.66 12.45
N ARG A 241 -5.49 -6.68 11.64
CA ARG A 241 -4.47 -7.69 11.97
C ARG A 241 -3.10 -7.07 12.24
N ALA A 242 -2.72 -6.05 11.48
CA ALA A 242 -1.47 -5.32 11.72
C ALA A 242 -1.57 -4.41 12.96
N LEU A 243 -2.69 -3.70 13.11
CA LEU A 243 -2.90 -2.69 14.15
C LEU A 243 -3.02 -3.26 15.55
N ILE A 244 -3.56 -4.48 15.72
CA ILE A 244 -3.83 -5.09 17.04
C ILE A 244 -2.57 -5.22 17.90
N LEU A 245 -1.41 -5.31 17.28
CA LEU A 245 -0.12 -5.34 17.95
C LEU A 245 0.40 -3.97 18.36
N LYS A 246 -0.33 -2.88 18.04
CA LYS A 246 0.09 -1.50 18.31
C LYS A 246 1.51 -1.21 17.80
N PRO A 247 1.77 -1.44 16.51
CA PRO A 247 3.10 -1.25 15.92
C PRO A 247 3.50 0.23 15.93
N SER A 248 4.80 0.51 15.78
CA SER A 248 5.32 1.86 15.52
C SER A 248 5.43 2.15 14.02
N LEU A 249 5.61 1.09 13.19
CA LEU A 249 5.74 1.17 11.74
C LEU A 249 4.83 0.14 11.08
N ILE A 250 4.08 0.59 10.07
CA ILE A 250 3.36 -0.32 9.16
C ILE A 250 3.88 -0.12 7.74
N ILE A 251 4.33 -1.20 7.12
CA ILE A 251 4.64 -1.25 5.71
C ILE A 251 3.34 -1.58 4.96
N LEU A 252 2.91 -0.66 4.11
CA LEU A 252 1.68 -0.77 3.32
C LEU A 252 2.08 -1.03 1.87
N ASP A 253 2.02 -2.30 1.44
CA ASP A 253 2.41 -2.70 0.09
C ASP A 253 1.18 -2.69 -0.82
N GLU A 254 1.03 -1.65 -1.63
CA GLU A 254 -0.10 -1.40 -2.53
C GLU A 254 -1.50 -1.61 -1.91
N PRO A 255 -1.80 -1.03 -0.73
CA PRO A 255 -2.95 -1.41 0.07
C PRO A 255 -4.31 -1.04 -0.56
N THR A 256 -4.31 -0.34 -1.67
CA THR A 256 -5.53 0.15 -2.33
C THR A 256 -5.62 -0.20 -3.82
N SER A 257 -4.64 -0.93 -4.37
CA SER A 257 -4.53 -1.17 -5.82
C SER A 257 -5.68 -1.98 -6.43
N SER A 258 -6.29 -2.89 -5.65
CA SER A 258 -7.41 -3.74 -6.08
C SER A 258 -8.80 -3.17 -5.73
N LEU A 259 -8.87 -1.94 -5.20
CA LEU A 259 -10.09 -1.33 -4.72
C LEU A 259 -10.62 -0.28 -5.70
N ASP A 260 -11.94 -0.11 -5.75
CA ASP A 260 -12.53 1.01 -6.46
C ASP A 260 -12.19 2.36 -5.79
N LYS A 261 -12.27 3.47 -6.55
CA LYS A 261 -11.85 4.80 -6.09
C LYS A 261 -12.58 5.26 -4.82
N THR A 262 -13.84 4.88 -4.65
CA THR A 262 -14.63 5.27 -3.47
C THR A 262 -14.12 4.54 -2.22
N VAL A 263 -13.89 3.23 -2.32
CA VAL A 263 -13.35 2.41 -1.23
C VAL A 263 -11.89 2.81 -0.95
N GLN A 264 -11.10 3.10 -2.00
CA GLN A 264 -9.74 3.63 -1.87
C GLN A 264 -9.70 4.90 -1.00
N ALA A 265 -10.57 5.89 -1.28
CA ALA A 265 -10.66 7.11 -0.48
C ALA A 265 -11.03 6.83 0.98
N GLN A 266 -11.94 5.87 1.25
CA GLN A 266 -12.28 5.46 2.61
C GLN A 266 -11.11 4.82 3.35
N ILE A 267 -10.32 3.97 2.69
CA ILE A 267 -9.13 3.36 3.30
C ILE A 267 -8.07 4.42 3.60
N LEU A 268 -7.88 5.41 2.71
CA LEU A 268 -6.93 6.50 2.97
C LEU A 268 -7.35 7.37 4.16
N THR A 269 -8.65 7.70 4.27
CA THR A 269 -9.19 8.40 5.42
C THR A 269 -8.98 7.61 6.71
N LEU A 270 -9.20 6.28 6.67
CA LEU A 270 -8.91 5.40 7.79
C LEU A 270 -7.43 5.43 8.17
N LEU A 271 -6.51 5.27 7.21
CA LEU A 271 -5.07 5.30 7.46
C LEU A 271 -4.61 6.63 8.08
N LYS A 272 -5.13 7.76 7.60
CA LYS A 272 -4.86 9.09 8.20
C LYS A 272 -5.36 9.16 9.66
N SER A 273 -6.57 8.69 9.94
CA SER A 273 -7.11 8.70 11.30
C SER A 273 -6.32 7.80 12.26
N LEU A 274 -5.90 6.61 11.80
CA LEU A 274 -5.08 5.69 12.57
C LEU A 274 -3.67 6.27 12.82
N GLN A 275 -3.08 6.92 11.81
CA GLN A 275 -1.79 7.61 11.93
C GLN A 275 -1.84 8.69 12.99
N GLN A 276 -2.85 9.56 12.95
CA GLN A 276 -3.04 10.63 13.91
C GLN A 276 -3.27 10.12 15.34
N LYS A 277 -4.10 9.08 15.48
CA LYS A 277 -4.47 8.51 16.77
C LYS A 277 -3.30 7.78 17.45
N HIS A 278 -2.52 7.02 16.69
CA HIS A 278 -1.47 6.14 17.21
C HIS A 278 -0.05 6.62 16.90
N GLN A 279 0.09 7.76 16.22
CA GLN A 279 1.37 8.31 15.75
C GLN A 279 2.17 7.28 14.92
N LEU A 280 1.45 6.52 14.07
CA LEU A 280 2.03 5.48 13.24
C LEU A 280 2.93 6.08 12.16
N ALA A 281 4.12 5.50 11.99
CA ALA A 281 4.89 5.71 10.78
C ALA A 281 4.43 4.74 9.69
N TYR A 282 4.40 5.21 8.43
CA TYR A 282 4.07 4.38 7.28
C TYR A 282 5.21 4.37 6.25
N LEU A 283 5.58 3.17 5.79
CA LEU A 283 6.22 3.03 4.49
C LEU A 283 5.13 2.64 3.49
N PHE A 284 4.74 3.60 2.64
CA PHE A 284 3.63 3.45 1.72
C PHE A 284 4.13 3.15 0.31
N ILE A 285 3.96 1.92 -0.15
CA ILE A 285 4.34 1.46 -1.49
C ILE A 285 3.13 1.59 -2.39
N SER A 286 3.24 2.32 -3.49
CA SER A 286 2.16 2.49 -4.46
C SER A 286 2.68 2.88 -5.84
N HIS A 287 1.89 2.57 -6.87
CA HIS A 287 2.04 3.09 -8.22
C HIS A 287 1.02 4.22 -8.50
N ASP A 288 0.05 4.46 -7.60
CA ASP A 288 -0.94 5.55 -7.72
C ASP A 288 -0.40 6.82 -7.05
N LEU A 289 0.08 7.77 -7.87
CA LEU A 289 0.71 9.00 -7.41
C LEU A 289 -0.27 9.97 -6.75
N HIS A 290 -1.57 9.92 -7.08
CA HIS A 290 -2.59 10.73 -6.40
C HIS A 290 -2.71 10.34 -4.94
N VAL A 291 -2.68 9.03 -4.65
CA VAL A 291 -2.68 8.50 -3.28
C VAL A 291 -1.44 8.93 -2.52
N VAL A 292 -0.27 8.79 -3.16
CA VAL A 292 1.02 9.17 -2.55
C VAL A 292 1.02 10.66 -2.21
N ARG A 293 0.56 11.51 -3.11
CA ARG A 293 0.45 12.95 -2.88
C ARG A 293 -0.44 13.29 -1.68
N ALA A 294 -1.54 12.56 -1.51
CA ALA A 294 -2.51 12.81 -0.45
C ALA A 294 -2.07 12.30 0.94
N LEU A 295 -1.15 11.33 1.00
CA LEU A 295 -0.80 10.63 2.26
C LEU A 295 0.66 10.84 2.69
N CYS A 296 1.60 11.04 1.75
CA CYS A 296 3.02 10.96 2.02
C CYS A 296 3.67 12.32 2.27
N HIS A 297 4.53 12.40 3.28
CA HIS A 297 5.37 13.57 3.58
C HIS A 297 6.60 13.63 2.69
N GLN A 298 7.24 12.46 2.51
CA GLN A 298 8.42 12.27 1.68
C GLN A 298 8.10 11.22 0.62
N VAL A 299 8.81 11.26 -0.49
CA VAL A 299 8.71 10.27 -1.56
C VAL A 299 10.09 9.86 -2.08
N ILE A 300 10.22 8.57 -2.39
CA ILE A 300 11.37 7.98 -3.08
C ILE A 300 10.85 7.41 -4.39
N VAL A 301 11.42 7.84 -5.50
CA VAL A 301 11.13 7.33 -6.85
C VAL A 301 12.16 6.28 -7.21
N LEU A 302 11.71 5.04 -7.40
CA LEU A 302 12.55 3.90 -7.76
C LEU A 302 12.43 3.53 -9.23
N ARG A 303 13.57 3.26 -9.86
CA ARG A 303 13.66 2.67 -11.20
C ARG A 303 14.74 1.60 -11.22
N GLN A 304 14.39 0.38 -11.62
CA GLN A 304 15.34 -0.75 -11.74
C GLN A 304 16.23 -0.97 -10.51
N GLY A 305 15.64 -0.81 -9.31
CA GLY A 305 16.32 -1.02 -8.04
C GLY A 305 17.14 0.18 -7.53
N GLU A 306 17.17 1.30 -8.22
CA GLU A 306 17.91 2.52 -7.87
C GLU A 306 16.98 3.67 -7.51
N VAL A 307 17.43 4.54 -6.60
CA VAL A 307 16.74 5.80 -6.29
C VAL A 307 17.04 6.79 -7.42
N VAL A 308 16.00 7.20 -8.13
CA VAL A 308 16.10 8.22 -9.19
C VAL A 308 15.93 9.62 -8.61
N GLU A 309 14.96 9.77 -7.70
CA GLU A 309 14.67 11.05 -7.06
C GLU A 309 14.07 10.81 -5.68
N GLN A 310 14.40 11.68 -4.70
CA GLN A 310 13.81 11.61 -3.37
C GLN A 310 13.69 13.02 -2.75
N GLY A 311 12.72 13.19 -1.88
CA GLY A 311 12.54 14.44 -1.15
C GLY A 311 11.10 14.65 -0.66
N PRO A 312 10.81 15.87 -0.15
CA PRO A 312 9.45 16.23 0.23
C PRO A 312 8.46 16.00 -0.90
N CYS A 313 7.37 15.30 -0.61
CA CYS A 313 6.38 14.88 -1.62
C CYS A 313 5.87 16.08 -2.42
N ALA A 314 5.51 17.18 -1.75
CA ALA A 314 5.05 18.41 -2.42
C ALA A 314 6.06 18.97 -3.42
N ARG A 315 7.37 18.94 -3.10
CA ARG A 315 8.44 19.42 -3.97
C ARG A 315 8.64 18.54 -5.19
N VAL A 316 8.77 17.21 -4.97
CA VAL A 316 9.02 16.25 -6.06
C VAL A 316 7.87 16.25 -7.07
N PHE A 317 6.62 16.42 -6.60
CA PHE A 317 5.44 16.44 -7.47
C PHE A 317 5.25 17.79 -8.19
N ALA A 318 5.62 18.92 -7.56
CA ALA A 318 5.47 20.24 -8.16
C ALA A 318 6.60 20.57 -9.15
N ALA A 319 7.83 20.12 -8.85
CA ALA A 319 9.03 20.45 -9.62
C ALA A 319 9.99 19.26 -9.73
N PRO A 320 9.59 18.17 -10.43
CA PRO A 320 10.42 16.97 -10.59
C PRO A 320 11.71 17.30 -11.34
N GLN A 321 12.85 16.91 -10.78
CA GLN A 321 14.17 17.18 -11.33
C GLN A 321 14.57 16.15 -12.39
N GLN A 322 14.11 14.90 -12.22
CA GLN A 322 14.47 13.79 -13.08
C GLN A 322 13.45 13.56 -14.20
N GLU A 323 13.95 13.24 -15.40
CA GLU A 323 13.10 12.96 -16.57
C GLU A 323 12.14 11.79 -16.31
N TYR A 324 12.62 10.74 -15.66
CA TYR A 324 11.77 9.59 -15.31
C TYR A 324 10.63 9.97 -14.37
N THR A 325 10.88 10.83 -13.38
CA THR A 325 9.84 11.33 -12.48
C THR A 325 8.78 12.12 -13.23
N ARG A 326 9.19 12.98 -14.19
CA ARG A 326 8.28 13.73 -15.06
C ARG A 326 7.40 12.80 -15.90
N GLN A 327 8.00 11.78 -16.51
CA GLN A 327 7.26 10.77 -17.29
C GLN A 327 6.25 10.02 -16.43
N LEU A 328 6.65 9.60 -15.22
CA LEU A 328 5.78 8.89 -14.28
C LEU A 328 4.57 9.75 -13.86
N LEU A 329 4.80 11.04 -13.59
CA LEU A 329 3.74 12.00 -13.26
C LEU A 329 2.81 12.31 -14.43
N ALA A 330 3.31 12.32 -15.65
CA ALA A 330 2.49 12.57 -16.85
C ALA A 330 1.55 11.39 -17.20
N LEU A 331 1.86 10.18 -16.71
CA LEU A 331 1.07 8.97 -16.93
C LEU A 331 -0.02 8.75 -15.88
N SER A 332 0.03 9.46 -14.75
CA SER A 332 -0.89 9.33 -13.60
C SER A 332 -2.17 10.18 -13.67
#